data_667af8ed90e5edde726d323adce35f29
#
_entry.id   667af8ed90e5edde726d323adce35f29
#
_cell.length_a   1.000
_cell.length_b   1.000
_cell.length_c   1.000
_cell.angle_alpha   90.00
_cell.angle_beta   90.00
_cell.angle_gamma   90.00
#
_symmetry.space_group_name_H-M   'P 1'
#
loop_
_entity.id
_entity.type
_entity.pdbx_description
1 polymer ?
#
loop_
_entity_poly.entity_id
_entity_poly.type
_entity_poly.pdbx_seq_one_letter_code
_entity_poly.pdbx_strand_id
1 'polypeptide(L)'
;MTDTTPRYGFPISSVFFQICVTIFITLLLFLTIISNFIVGSFLIIVSLFCFWYFLILNFKKKFFSLREKILHQMISQAHLTGIERVLDLGTGAGYIAIQFSKLLDSGTVIGVDKYDQHTPVLGSNFFEELKINFFGNTLEQARQNARIENQQDKIIFVKSDLKRHFPFSNESYNVILSSQFLYCIPQKKIEKVLTEIDRVLKPSGKLIFFESKKFLNWDIAKIQLFFNRLGYHTQIHPLNNMPNKCIFIAKKP
;
A
#
# COMPACT_ATOMS: atom_id res chain seq x y z
N MET A 1 -9.99 19.45 18.01
CA MET A 1 -8.80 18.61 18.24
C MET A 1 -8.26 18.20 16.87
N THR A 2 -7.07 18.64 16.51
CA THR A 2 -6.41 18.22 15.26
C THR A 2 -5.97 16.77 15.43
N ASP A 3 -6.43 15.92 14.52
CA ASP A 3 -6.02 14.49 14.49
C ASP A 3 -4.52 14.41 14.21
N THR A 4 -3.77 13.92 15.17
CA THR A 4 -2.30 13.85 15.16
C THR A 4 -1.77 12.49 14.69
N THR A 5 -2.65 11.56 14.29
CA THR A 5 -2.24 10.23 13.86
C THR A 5 -2.33 10.07 12.34
N PRO A 6 -1.29 9.55 11.66
CA PRO A 6 -1.34 9.29 10.22
C PRO A 6 -2.32 8.16 9.89
N ARG A 7 -3.04 8.30 8.77
CA ARG A 7 -4.06 7.35 8.30
C ARG A 7 -3.64 6.67 7.01
N TYR A 8 -3.27 5.40 7.09
CA TYR A 8 -2.74 4.65 5.95
C TYR A 8 -3.69 3.57 5.38
N GLY A 9 -4.96 3.55 5.76
CA GLY A 9 -5.97 2.62 5.23
C GLY A 9 -5.72 1.12 5.53
N PHE A 10 -6.71 0.27 5.22
CA PHE A 10 -6.67 -1.18 5.41
C PHE A 10 -7.01 -1.92 4.10
N PRO A 11 -6.51 -3.16 3.90
CA PRO A 11 -6.93 -3.99 2.78
C PRO A 11 -8.40 -4.40 2.92
N ILE A 12 -9.21 -4.06 1.92
CA ILE A 12 -10.67 -4.23 1.91
C ILE A 12 -11.09 -5.70 2.04
N SER A 13 -10.35 -6.61 1.39
CA SER A 13 -10.69 -8.04 1.37
C SER A 13 -10.74 -8.68 2.75
N SER A 14 -9.87 -8.25 3.66
CA SER A 14 -9.83 -8.78 5.02
C SER A 14 -10.92 -8.23 5.93
N VAL A 15 -11.32 -6.97 5.72
CA VAL A 15 -12.45 -6.36 6.43
C VAL A 15 -13.77 -6.99 5.97
N PHE A 16 -13.94 -7.20 4.67
CA PHE A 16 -15.13 -7.85 4.11
C PHE A 16 -15.27 -9.29 4.63
N PHE A 17 -14.19 -10.07 4.65
CA PHE A 17 -14.20 -11.42 5.21
C PHE A 17 -14.61 -11.44 6.69
N GLN A 18 -14.08 -10.52 7.52
CA GLN A 18 -14.46 -10.41 8.93
C GLN A 18 -15.94 -10.04 9.10
N ILE A 19 -16.47 -9.14 8.27
CA ILE A 19 -17.89 -8.78 8.27
C ILE A 19 -18.74 -10.00 7.96
N CYS A 20 -18.41 -10.78 6.92
CA CYS A 20 -19.14 -11.97 6.52
C CYS A 20 -19.13 -13.04 7.63
N VAL A 21 -17.98 -13.29 8.26
CA VAL A 21 -17.85 -14.24 9.39
C VAL A 21 -18.70 -13.78 10.57
N THR A 22 -18.70 -12.50 10.89
CA THR A 22 -19.50 -11.95 12.01
C THR A 22 -21.00 -12.09 11.75
N ILE A 23 -21.46 -11.77 10.52
CA ILE A 23 -22.86 -11.94 10.12
C ILE A 23 -23.27 -13.42 10.25
N PHE A 24 -22.43 -14.35 9.79
CA PHE A 24 -22.70 -15.78 9.87
C PHE A 24 -22.82 -16.28 11.32
N ILE A 25 -21.90 -15.90 12.20
CA ILE A 25 -21.93 -16.24 13.62
C ILE A 25 -23.17 -15.64 14.29
N THR A 26 -23.51 -14.39 13.97
CA THR A 26 -24.69 -13.71 14.53
C THR A 26 -25.99 -14.40 14.10
N LEU A 27 -26.08 -14.85 12.85
CA LEU A 27 -27.22 -15.60 12.31
C LEU A 27 -27.39 -16.96 13.00
N LEU A 28 -26.29 -17.71 13.21
CA LEU A 28 -26.27 -18.97 13.95
C LEU A 28 -26.76 -18.82 15.38
N LEU A 29 -26.30 -17.77 16.08
CA LEU A 29 -26.69 -17.46 17.45
C LEU A 29 -28.15 -17.00 17.53
N PHE A 30 -28.64 -16.24 16.57
CA PHE A 30 -30.05 -15.83 16.48
C PHE A 30 -30.98 -17.06 16.33
N LEU A 31 -30.61 -18.05 15.54
CA LEU A 31 -31.35 -19.30 15.39
C LEU A 31 -31.42 -20.12 16.69
N THR A 32 -30.38 -20.04 17.56
CA THR A 32 -30.36 -20.74 18.85
C THR A 32 -31.12 -20.02 19.95
N ILE A 33 -31.45 -18.72 19.79
CA ILE A 33 -32.02 -17.85 20.83
C ILE A 33 -33.54 -17.68 20.71
N ILE A 34 -34.16 -18.08 19.61
CA ILE A 34 -35.61 -17.94 19.41
C ILE A 34 -36.45 -18.56 20.55
N SER A 35 -35.84 -19.38 21.40
CA SER A 35 -36.53 -20.03 22.52
C SER A 35 -36.42 -19.37 23.88
N ASN A 36 -35.48 -18.40 24.15
CA ASN A 36 -35.34 -17.78 25.48
C ASN A 36 -34.59 -16.43 25.53
N PHE A 37 -35.35 -15.39 25.83
CA PHE A 37 -35.07 -14.21 26.69
C PHE A 37 -34.17 -13.04 26.26
N ILE A 38 -34.68 -11.82 26.55
CA ILE A 38 -34.14 -10.48 26.32
C ILE A 38 -32.73 -10.30 26.94
N VAL A 39 -32.49 -10.84 28.17
CA VAL A 39 -31.22 -10.70 28.89
C VAL A 39 -30.11 -11.54 28.21
N GLY A 40 -30.41 -12.75 27.79
CA GLY A 40 -29.47 -13.60 27.06
C GLY A 40 -29.07 -12.98 25.73
N SER A 41 -30.01 -12.38 25.03
CA SER A 41 -29.77 -11.66 23.76
C SER A 41 -28.82 -10.47 23.94
N PHE A 42 -29.01 -9.68 25.02
CA PHE A 42 -28.14 -8.54 25.31
C PHE A 42 -26.71 -8.97 25.63
N LEU A 43 -26.52 -9.98 26.48
CA LEU A 43 -25.19 -10.51 26.81
C LEU A 43 -24.45 -11.07 25.59
N ILE A 44 -25.17 -11.69 24.67
CA ILE A 44 -24.59 -12.21 23.43
C ILE A 44 -24.17 -11.05 22.51
N ILE A 45 -25.01 -10.03 22.36
CA ILE A 45 -24.66 -8.85 21.55
C ILE A 45 -23.39 -8.18 22.10
N VAL A 46 -23.29 -8.00 23.43
CA VAL A 46 -22.11 -7.43 24.07
C VAL A 46 -20.88 -8.32 23.86
N SER A 47 -21.00 -9.63 24.03
CA SER A 47 -19.88 -10.56 23.83
C SER A 47 -19.40 -10.60 22.38
N LEU A 48 -20.32 -10.57 21.41
CA LEU A 48 -19.99 -10.47 19.98
C LEU A 48 -19.29 -9.15 19.65
N PHE A 49 -19.75 -8.04 20.24
CA PHE A 49 -19.11 -6.74 20.06
C PHE A 49 -17.69 -6.72 20.63
N CYS A 50 -17.49 -7.25 21.84
CA CYS A 50 -16.16 -7.38 22.46
C CYS A 50 -15.25 -8.30 21.64
N PHE A 51 -15.76 -9.43 21.16
CA PHE A 51 -15.01 -10.35 20.31
C PHE A 51 -14.62 -9.71 18.98
N TRP A 52 -15.54 -8.99 18.33
CA TRP A 52 -15.29 -8.28 17.09
C TRP A 52 -14.26 -7.17 17.26
N TYR A 53 -14.36 -6.39 18.35
CA TYR A 53 -13.38 -5.38 18.72
C TYR A 53 -11.98 -5.99 18.95
N PHE A 54 -11.91 -7.12 19.65
CA PHE A 54 -10.67 -7.86 19.86
C PHE A 54 -10.06 -8.35 18.54
N LEU A 55 -10.89 -8.89 17.61
CA LEU A 55 -10.42 -9.32 16.29
C LEU A 55 -9.87 -8.13 15.48
N ILE A 56 -10.54 -6.99 15.50
CA ILE A 56 -10.07 -5.77 14.82
C ILE A 56 -8.71 -5.33 15.37
N LEU A 57 -8.55 -5.30 16.70
CA LEU A 57 -7.29 -4.89 17.32
C LEU A 57 -6.14 -5.83 16.94
N ASN A 58 -6.35 -7.14 17.00
CA ASN A 58 -5.34 -8.12 16.61
C ASN A 58 -5.01 -8.04 15.12
N PHE A 59 -6.02 -7.83 14.27
CA PHE A 59 -5.81 -7.64 12.85
C PHE A 59 -4.99 -6.39 12.56
N LYS A 60 -5.33 -5.25 13.20
CA LYS A 60 -4.55 -4.02 13.10
C LYS A 60 -3.09 -4.25 13.48
N LYS A 61 -2.83 -4.84 14.66
CA LYS A 61 -1.48 -5.13 15.16
C LYS A 61 -0.69 -5.99 14.17
N LYS A 62 -1.29 -7.08 13.67
CA LYS A 62 -0.66 -7.98 12.71
C LYS A 62 -0.38 -7.28 11.37
N PHE A 63 -1.32 -6.48 10.89
CA PHE A 63 -1.18 -5.73 9.64
C PHE A 63 -0.05 -4.70 9.72
N PHE A 64 0.01 -3.90 10.80
CA PHE A 64 1.07 -2.91 10.97
C PHE A 64 2.43 -3.58 11.14
N SER A 65 2.56 -4.64 11.94
CA SER A 65 3.80 -5.39 12.10
C SER A 65 4.30 -5.98 10.78
N LEU A 66 3.40 -6.49 9.95
CA LEU A 66 3.74 -7.01 8.63
C LEU A 66 4.25 -5.90 7.70
N ARG A 67 3.58 -4.77 7.71
CA ARG A 67 3.92 -3.59 6.92
C ARG A 67 5.29 -3.03 7.29
N GLU A 68 5.59 -2.98 8.57
CA GLU A 68 6.91 -2.62 9.09
C GLU A 68 8.01 -3.59 8.62
N LYS A 69 7.78 -4.89 8.70
CA LYS A 69 8.74 -5.89 8.21
C LYS A 69 9.04 -5.74 6.72
N ILE A 70 8.01 -5.51 5.92
CA ILE A 70 8.18 -5.26 4.48
C ILE A 70 9.00 -3.99 4.25
N LEU A 71 8.65 -2.91 4.94
CA LEU A 71 9.38 -1.64 4.87
C LEU A 71 10.86 -1.82 5.23
N HIS A 72 11.18 -2.48 6.34
CA HIS A 72 12.55 -2.75 6.75
C HIS A 72 13.33 -3.53 5.70
N GLN A 73 12.71 -4.53 5.07
CA GLN A 73 13.34 -5.27 3.99
C GLN A 73 13.55 -4.41 2.74
N MET A 74 12.60 -3.55 2.37
CA MET A 74 12.79 -2.61 1.25
C MET A 74 13.92 -1.62 1.54
N ILE A 75 13.96 -1.06 2.74
CA ILE A 75 15.01 -0.12 3.20
C ILE A 75 16.39 -0.79 3.16
N SER A 76 16.51 -2.01 3.70
CA SER A 76 17.80 -2.72 3.73
C SER A 76 18.38 -2.97 2.34
N GLN A 77 17.56 -3.04 1.30
CA GLN A 77 17.99 -3.22 -0.09
C GLN A 77 18.28 -1.89 -0.81
N ALA A 78 17.79 -0.78 -0.29
CA ALA A 78 17.95 0.51 -0.94
C ALA A 78 19.40 1.01 -0.90
N HIS A 79 20.12 0.78 0.20
CA HIS A 79 21.48 1.29 0.45
C HIS A 79 21.58 2.79 0.15
N LEU A 80 20.71 3.57 0.79
CA LEU A 80 20.65 5.01 0.60
C LEU A 80 21.87 5.71 1.21
N THR A 81 22.30 6.78 0.55
CA THR A 81 23.37 7.69 1.02
C THR A 81 22.81 9.00 1.59
N GLY A 82 21.50 9.22 1.47
CA GLY A 82 20.80 10.39 1.98
C GLY A 82 20.53 11.49 0.96
N ILE A 83 21.10 11.40 -0.25
CA ILE A 83 20.99 12.43 -1.31
C ILE A 83 20.13 12.00 -2.51
N GLU A 84 19.52 10.82 -2.45
CA GLU A 84 18.80 10.23 -3.57
C GLU A 84 17.51 10.97 -3.91
N ARG A 85 17.18 10.95 -5.20
CA ARG A 85 15.82 11.21 -5.67
C ARG A 85 15.10 9.88 -5.81
N VAL A 86 14.06 9.71 -5.01
CA VAL A 86 13.28 8.48 -4.90
C VAL A 86 11.89 8.69 -5.54
N LEU A 87 11.40 7.72 -6.30
CA LEU A 87 10.04 7.70 -6.86
C LEU A 87 9.26 6.53 -6.27
N ASP A 88 8.11 6.77 -5.65
CA ASP A 88 7.22 5.75 -5.11
C ASP A 88 5.97 5.63 -6.00
N LEU A 89 5.86 4.51 -6.73
CA LEU A 89 4.79 4.21 -7.69
C LEU A 89 3.57 3.61 -6.99
N GLY A 90 2.42 4.25 -7.12
CA GLY A 90 1.22 3.82 -6.41
C GLY A 90 1.31 4.11 -4.92
N THR A 91 1.78 5.31 -4.57
CA THR A 91 2.11 5.71 -3.19
C THR A 91 0.92 5.67 -2.23
N GLY A 92 -0.31 5.72 -2.72
CA GLY A 92 -1.54 5.75 -1.91
C GLY A 92 -1.52 6.86 -0.87
N ALA A 93 -1.70 6.51 0.41
CA ALA A 93 -1.64 7.45 1.53
C ALA A 93 -0.20 7.87 1.93
N GLY A 94 0.82 7.54 1.13
CA GLY A 94 2.19 8.01 1.28
C GLY A 94 3.06 7.23 2.27
N TYR A 95 2.64 6.06 2.77
CA TYR A 95 3.38 5.37 3.83
C TYR A 95 4.84 5.06 3.46
N ILE A 96 5.08 4.39 2.33
CA ILE A 96 6.44 4.03 1.90
C ILE A 96 7.26 5.29 1.61
N ALA A 97 6.69 6.24 0.85
CA ALA A 97 7.32 7.51 0.55
C ALA A 97 7.76 8.27 1.81
N ILE A 98 6.90 8.36 2.82
CA ILE A 98 7.17 9.04 4.08
C ILE A 98 8.28 8.33 4.86
N GLN A 99 8.26 7.01 4.96
CA GLN A 99 9.30 6.31 5.70
C GLN A 99 10.66 6.39 4.99
N PHE A 100 10.69 6.36 3.65
CA PHE A 100 11.91 6.57 2.89
C PHE A 100 12.45 8.00 3.01
N SER A 101 11.59 9.02 3.06
CA SER A 101 12.03 10.41 3.21
C SER A 101 12.73 10.69 4.53
N LYS A 102 12.44 9.93 5.59
CA LYS A 102 13.13 10.04 6.88
C LYS A 102 14.60 9.60 6.83
N LEU A 103 14.94 8.80 5.81
CA LEU A 103 16.30 8.29 5.60
C LEU A 103 17.15 9.19 4.70
N LEU A 104 16.55 10.26 4.18
CA LEU A 104 17.23 11.20 3.30
C LEU A 104 17.65 12.46 4.08
N ASP A 105 18.87 12.93 3.83
CA ASP A 105 19.38 14.18 4.37
C ASP A 105 18.95 15.37 3.49
N SER A 106 19.47 15.41 2.26
CA SER A 106 19.16 16.41 1.23
C SER A 106 18.42 15.84 0.01
N GLY A 107 18.17 14.54 -0.01
CA GLY A 107 17.40 13.86 -1.06
C GLY A 107 15.90 14.19 -0.99
N THR A 108 15.18 13.78 -2.01
CA THR A 108 13.73 14.02 -2.14
C THR A 108 12.99 12.77 -2.55
N VAL A 109 11.73 12.64 -2.10
CA VAL A 109 10.83 11.57 -2.53
C VAL A 109 9.69 12.16 -3.35
N ILE A 110 9.36 11.54 -4.47
CA ILE A 110 8.14 11.83 -5.21
C ILE A 110 7.21 10.61 -5.06
N GLY A 111 6.05 10.81 -4.45
CA GLY A 111 4.99 9.81 -4.38
C GLY A 111 3.96 10.06 -5.48
N VAL A 112 3.70 9.09 -6.34
CA VAL A 112 2.74 9.25 -7.43
C VAL A 112 1.62 8.22 -7.32
N ASP A 113 0.38 8.69 -7.47
CA ASP A 113 -0.81 7.85 -7.50
C ASP A 113 -1.89 8.50 -8.38
N LYS A 114 -2.85 7.69 -8.80
CA LYS A 114 -3.99 8.17 -9.59
C LYS A 114 -4.92 9.06 -8.75
N TYR A 115 -5.07 8.78 -7.46
CA TYR A 115 -5.96 9.51 -6.54
C TYR A 115 -7.38 9.72 -7.06
N ASP A 116 -7.88 8.76 -7.87
CA ASP A 116 -9.23 8.79 -8.44
C ASP A 116 -10.23 8.18 -7.44
N GLN A 117 -10.30 8.72 -6.27
CA GLN A 117 -11.45 8.41 -5.43
C GLN A 117 -12.59 9.32 -5.85
N HIS A 118 -13.64 8.73 -6.38
CA HIS A 118 -14.91 9.42 -6.52
C HIS A 118 -15.31 9.89 -5.13
N THR A 119 -15.37 11.18 -4.90
CA THR A 119 -16.06 11.77 -3.76
C THR A 119 -17.48 11.21 -3.79
N PRO A 120 -17.97 10.53 -2.74
CA PRO A 120 -19.36 10.09 -2.74
C PRO A 120 -20.27 11.30 -2.73
N VAL A 121 -21.26 11.28 -3.59
CA VAL A 121 -22.28 12.32 -3.72
C VAL A 121 -23.25 12.34 -2.52
N LEU A 122 -23.10 11.46 -1.53
CA LEU A 122 -23.92 11.46 -0.31
C LEU A 122 -23.17 12.19 0.82
N GLY A 123 -23.61 13.41 1.07
CA GLY A 123 -23.10 14.29 2.13
C GLY A 123 -23.46 13.86 3.54
N SER A 124 -22.81 12.83 4.07
CA SER A 124 -22.75 12.62 5.50
C SER A 124 -21.28 12.47 5.93
N ASN A 125 -20.84 13.33 6.85
CA ASN A 125 -19.48 13.35 7.39
C ASN A 125 -19.04 11.97 7.94
N PHE A 126 -19.98 11.17 8.46
CA PHE A 126 -19.72 9.85 9.00
C PHE A 126 -19.25 8.85 7.91
N PHE A 127 -19.91 8.80 6.75
CA PHE A 127 -19.50 7.92 5.65
C PHE A 127 -18.21 8.36 4.98
N GLU A 128 -17.95 9.66 4.92
CA GLU A 128 -16.66 10.22 4.47
C GLU A 128 -15.51 9.81 5.41
N GLU A 129 -15.68 9.96 6.73
CA GLU A 129 -14.70 9.51 7.71
C GLU A 129 -14.47 8.00 7.67
N LEU A 130 -15.54 7.20 7.54
CA LEU A 130 -15.44 5.76 7.40
C LEU A 130 -14.63 5.40 6.14
N LYS A 131 -14.89 6.08 5.03
CA LYS A 131 -14.20 5.85 3.76
C LYS A 131 -12.72 6.23 3.83
N ILE A 132 -12.37 7.38 4.41
CA ILE A 132 -10.98 7.80 4.62
C ILE A 132 -10.27 6.80 5.54
N ASN A 133 -10.92 6.33 6.61
CA ASN A 133 -10.35 5.36 7.52
C ASN A 133 -10.12 3.99 6.87
N PHE A 134 -10.98 3.56 5.94
CA PHE A 134 -10.87 2.27 5.26
C PHE A 134 -10.03 2.31 3.99
N PHE A 135 -10.08 3.39 3.22
CA PHE A 135 -9.45 3.47 1.89
C PHE A 135 -8.22 4.38 1.86
N GLY A 136 -8.18 5.44 2.67
CA GLY A 136 -7.00 6.26 2.97
C GLY A 136 -6.15 6.80 1.80
N ASN A 137 -6.63 6.70 0.54
CA ASN A 137 -5.82 6.92 -0.66
C ASN A 137 -6.18 8.23 -1.38
N THR A 138 -6.35 9.32 -0.64
CA THR A 138 -6.51 10.64 -1.25
C THR A 138 -5.20 11.42 -1.24
N LEU A 139 -5.03 12.32 -2.21
CA LEU A 139 -3.86 13.19 -2.26
C LEU A 139 -3.74 14.05 -0.99
N GLU A 140 -4.87 14.54 -0.47
CA GLU A 140 -4.87 15.33 0.76
C GLU A 140 -4.48 14.50 1.98
N GLN A 141 -4.96 13.26 2.06
CA GLN A 141 -4.54 12.34 3.13
C GLN A 141 -3.04 12.05 3.09
N ALA A 142 -2.46 11.85 1.91
CA ALA A 142 -1.03 11.65 1.77
C ALA A 142 -0.23 12.88 2.24
N ARG A 143 -0.68 14.09 1.86
CA ARG A 143 -0.08 15.35 2.32
C ARG A 143 -0.22 15.55 3.82
N GLN A 144 -1.39 15.25 4.38
CA GLN A 144 -1.63 15.35 5.81
C GLN A 144 -0.75 14.37 6.60
N ASN A 145 -0.61 13.13 6.15
CA ASN A 145 0.30 12.15 6.76
C ASN A 145 1.75 12.65 6.75
N ALA A 146 2.21 13.24 5.65
CA ALA A 146 3.56 13.81 5.58
C ALA A 146 3.76 14.98 6.56
N ARG A 147 2.75 15.85 6.73
CA ARG A 147 2.78 16.94 7.72
C ARG A 147 2.84 16.40 9.15
N ILE A 148 1.99 15.41 9.48
CA ILE A 148 1.97 14.78 10.81
C ILE A 148 3.33 14.15 11.16
N GLU A 149 4.00 13.56 10.15
CA GLU A 149 5.31 12.93 10.31
C GLU A 149 6.49 13.89 10.06
N ASN A 150 6.24 15.20 9.91
CA ASN A 150 7.24 16.26 9.66
C ASN A 150 8.12 15.98 8.44
N GLN A 151 7.55 15.46 7.37
CA GLN A 151 8.27 15.13 6.13
C GLN A 151 7.77 15.91 4.90
N GLN A 152 6.90 16.90 5.06
CA GLN A 152 6.29 17.67 3.98
C GLN A 152 7.31 18.38 3.08
N ASP A 153 8.47 18.74 3.60
CA ASP A 153 9.51 19.47 2.87
C ASP A 153 10.38 18.55 2.00
N LYS A 154 10.36 17.25 2.27
CA LYS A 154 11.14 16.24 1.54
C LYS A 154 10.32 15.44 0.55
N ILE A 155 8.97 15.60 0.54
CA ILE A 155 8.08 14.79 -0.28
C ILE A 155 7.18 15.66 -1.15
N ILE A 156 7.08 15.28 -2.42
CA ILE A 156 6.11 15.84 -3.37
C ILE A 156 5.15 14.74 -3.78
N PHE A 157 3.85 14.94 -3.56
CA PHE A 157 2.81 14.02 -4.05
C PHE A 157 2.24 14.51 -5.37
N VAL A 158 2.26 13.63 -6.38
CA VAL A 158 1.83 13.91 -7.75
C VAL A 158 0.60 13.06 -8.08
N LYS A 159 -0.46 13.70 -8.59
CA LYS A 159 -1.62 12.99 -9.14
C LYS A 159 -1.36 12.65 -10.60
N SER A 160 -1.20 11.35 -10.92
CA SER A 160 -1.07 10.88 -12.31
C SER A 160 -1.54 9.42 -12.45
N ASP A 161 -2.24 9.12 -13.54
CA ASP A 161 -2.52 7.74 -13.94
C ASP A 161 -1.32 7.18 -14.74
N LEU A 162 -0.43 6.50 -14.06
CA LEU A 162 0.78 5.92 -14.65
C LEU A 162 0.51 4.88 -15.75
N LYS A 163 -0.73 4.39 -15.88
CA LYS A 163 -1.16 3.57 -17.03
C LYS A 163 -1.33 4.37 -18.33
N ARG A 164 -1.34 5.69 -18.23
CA ARG A 164 -1.55 6.62 -19.35
C ARG A 164 -0.36 7.54 -19.56
N HIS A 165 0.15 8.10 -18.48
CA HIS A 165 1.16 9.16 -18.53
C HIS A 165 2.15 9.07 -17.37
N PHE A 166 3.45 9.12 -17.68
CA PHE A 166 4.56 9.25 -16.74
C PHE A 166 5.14 10.67 -16.84
N PRO A 167 4.76 11.58 -15.94
CA PRO A 167 5.12 13.00 -16.06
C PRO A 167 6.53 13.29 -15.51
N PHE A 168 7.48 12.42 -15.83
CA PHE A 168 8.84 12.51 -15.32
C PHE A 168 9.86 12.49 -16.45
N SER A 169 10.95 13.25 -16.26
CA SER A 169 12.07 13.30 -17.22
C SER A 169 12.89 11.99 -17.22
N ASN A 170 13.63 11.76 -18.29
CA ASN A 170 14.54 10.63 -18.37
C ASN A 170 15.59 10.68 -17.25
N GLU A 171 16.02 9.53 -16.76
CA GLU A 171 17.14 9.39 -15.83
C GLU A 171 17.07 10.35 -14.64
N SER A 172 15.87 10.48 -14.04
CA SER A 172 15.60 11.46 -12.99
C SER A 172 15.72 10.89 -11.58
N TYR A 173 15.63 9.57 -11.42
CA TYR A 173 15.53 8.94 -10.11
C TYR A 173 16.66 7.95 -9.86
N ASN A 174 17.18 7.96 -8.64
CA ASN A 174 18.21 7.00 -8.18
C ASN A 174 17.57 5.69 -7.72
N VAL A 175 16.37 5.77 -7.12
CA VAL A 175 15.63 4.62 -6.60
C VAL A 175 14.16 4.75 -7.02
N ILE A 176 13.58 3.66 -7.51
CA ILE A 176 12.14 3.58 -7.76
C ILE A 176 11.56 2.46 -6.88
N LEU A 177 10.54 2.81 -6.14
CA LEU A 177 9.81 1.94 -5.22
C LEU A 177 8.44 1.58 -5.80
N SER A 178 7.94 0.42 -5.45
CA SER A 178 6.54 0.03 -5.66
C SER A 178 6.09 -0.90 -4.56
N SER A 179 4.91 -0.67 -4.03
CA SER A 179 4.31 -1.54 -3.03
C SER A 179 2.89 -1.90 -3.43
N GLN A 180 2.70 -3.10 -3.99
CA GLN A 180 1.39 -3.62 -4.41
C GLN A 180 0.69 -2.75 -5.47
N PHE A 181 1.45 -2.16 -6.39
CA PHE A 181 0.92 -1.33 -7.47
C PHE A 181 0.97 -2.03 -8.83
N LEU A 182 2.09 -2.68 -9.15
CA LEU A 182 2.30 -3.19 -10.52
C LEU A 182 1.29 -4.29 -10.90
N TYR A 183 0.87 -5.13 -9.95
CA TYR A 183 -0.15 -6.15 -10.21
C TYR A 183 -1.53 -5.56 -10.60
N CYS A 184 -1.77 -4.28 -10.30
CA CYS A 184 -2.99 -3.55 -10.73
C CYS A 184 -2.93 -3.07 -12.18
N ILE A 185 -1.77 -3.20 -12.86
CA ILE A 185 -1.62 -2.79 -14.25
C ILE A 185 -2.18 -3.88 -15.17
N PRO A 186 -3.11 -3.56 -16.08
CA PRO A 186 -3.58 -4.51 -17.06
C PRO A 186 -2.41 -5.07 -17.92
N GLN A 187 -2.43 -6.36 -18.21
CA GLN A 187 -1.33 -7.04 -18.89
C GLN A 187 -0.94 -6.37 -20.22
N LYS A 188 -1.91 -5.90 -20.99
CA LYS A 188 -1.68 -5.17 -22.25
C LYS A 188 -0.96 -3.81 -22.09
N LYS A 189 -0.85 -3.29 -20.88
CA LYS A 189 -0.17 -2.01 -20.58
C LYS A 189 1.12 -2.19 -19.79
N ILE A 190 1.43 -3.39 -19.31
CA ILE A 190 2.53 -3.61 -18.38
C ILE A 190 3.87 -3.26 -19.04
N GLU A 191 4.14 -3.71 -20.27
CA GLU A 191 5.38 -3.40 -20.98
C GLU A 191 5.60 -1.90 -21.12
N LYS A 192 4.55 -1.15 -21.50
CA LYS A 192 4.64 0.31 -21.58
C LYS A 192 5.03 0.93 -20.22
N VAL A 193 4.43 0.46 -19.12
CA VAL A 193 4.75 0.96 -17.79
C VAL A 193 6.18 0.61 -17.39
N LEU A 194 6.64 -0.61 -17.68
CA LEU A 194 8.02 -1.02 -17.39
C LEU A 194 9.04 -0.24 -18.20
N THR A 195 8.75 0.06 -19.47
CA THR A 195 9.59 0.92 -20.33
C THR A 195 9.70 2.33 -19.76
N GLU A 196 8.61 2.88 -19.25
CA GLU A 196 8.63 4.19 -18.61
C GLU A 196 9.41 4.17 -17.29
N ILE A 197 9.31 3.10 -16.51
CA ILE A 197 10.13 2.89 -15.30
C ILE A 197 11.62 2.86 -15.66
N ASP A 198 12.00 2.12 -16.69
CA ASP A 198 13.38 2.09 -17.19
C ASP A 198 13.84 3.48 -17.64
N ARG A 199 13.01 4.18 -18.42
CA ARG A 199 13.33 5.52 -18.95
C ARG A 199 13.65 6.53 -17.85
N VAL A 200 12.87 6.53 -16.76
CA VAL A 200 13.01 7.53 -15.69
C VAL A 200 14.07 7.15 -14.64
N LEU A 201 14.51 5.90 -14.59
CA LEU A 201 15.57 5.43 -13.71
C LEU A 201 16.95 5.80 -14.28
N LYS A 202 17.80 6.38 -13.45
CA LYS A 202 19.20 6.69 -13.79
C LYS A 202 20.02 5.42 -14.07
N PRO A 203 21.10 5.50 -14.85
CA PRO A 203 22.14 4.48 -14.85
C PRO A 203 22.60 4.15 -13.42
N SER A 204 22.90 2.90 -13.13
CA SER A 204 23.21 2.38 -11.80
C SER A 204 22.11 2.54 -10.74
N GLY A 205 20.92 3.05 -11.12
CA GLY A 205 19.75 3.17 -10.24
C GLY A 205 19.14 1.84 -9.85
N LYS A 206 18.29 1.84 -8.83
CA LYS A 206 17.66 0.63 -8.27
C LYS A 206 16.15 0.66 -8.36
N LEU A 207 15.57 -0.51 -8.61
CA LEU A 207 14.15 -0.81 -8.46
C LEU A 207 13.96 -1.70 -7.24
N ILE A 208 13.00 -1.39 -6.37
CA ILE A 208 12.67 -2.18 -5.18
C ILE A 208 11.16 -2.27 -5.10
N PHE A 209 10.62 -3.43 -5.47
CA PHE A 209 9.19 -3.66 -5.58
C PHE A 209 8.73 -4.74 -4.60
N PHE A 210 7.79 -4.41 -3.73
CA PHE A 210 7.04 -5.39 -2.95
C PHE A 210 5.77 -5.75 -3.71
N GLU A 211 5.69 -6.97 -4.24
CA GLU A 211 4.59 -7.39 -5.12
C GLU A 211 4.12 -8.82 -4.87
N SER A 212 3.00 -9.18 -5.45
CA SER A 212 2.56 -10.58 -5.53
C SER A 212 3.42 -11.33 -6.55
N LYS A 213 3.81 -12.57 -6.24
CA LYS A 213 4.50 -13.44 -7.21
C LYS A 213 3.59 -13.77 -8.39
N LYS A 214 2.34 -14.17 -8.08
CA LYS A 214 1.28 -14.44 -9.05
C LYS A 214 -0.05 -13.90 -8.56
N PHE A 215 -0.82 -13.28 -9.44
CA PHE A 215 -2.17 -12.83 -9.17
C PHE A 215 -2.94 -12.74 -10.48
N LEU A 216 -3.97 -13.60 -10.67
CA LEU A 216 -4.67 -13.73 -11.96
C LEU A 216 -3.67 -13.92 -13.11
N ASN A 217 -3.61 -12.97 -14.03
CA ASN A 217 -2.70 -12.98 -15.20
C ASN A 217 -1.33 -12.33 -14.92
N TRP A 218 -1.06 -11.91 -13.68
CA TRP A 218 0.18 -11.32 -13.25
C TRP A 218 1.21 -12.38 -12.85
N ASP A 219 2.48 -12.19 -13.26
CA ASP A 219 3.61 -13.02 -12.84
C ASP A 219 4.88 -12.16 -12.75
N ILE A 220 5.50 -12.12 -11.56
CA ILE A 220 6.73 -11.36 -11.32
C ILE A 220 7.90 -11.86 -12.18
N ALA A 221 7.90 -13.13 -12.60
CA ALA A 221 8.92 -13.67 -13.48
C ALA A 221 8.93 -12.97 -14.85
N LYS A 222 7.78 -12.52 -15.35
CA LYS A 222 7.71 -11.73 -16.59
C LYS A 222 8.39 -10.38 -16.45
N ILE A 223 8.26 -9.76 -15.27
CA ILE A 223 8.92 -8.49 -14.94
C ILE A 223 10.43 -8.69 -14.87
N GLN A 224 10.86 -9.75 -14.21
CA GLN A 224 12.27 -10.13 -14.15
C GLN A 224 12.85 -10.33 -15.56
N LEU A 225 12.15 -11.08 -16.41
CA LEU A 225 12.59 -11.32 -17.79
C LEU A 225 12.69 -10.01 -18.59
N PHE A 226 11.75 -9.09 -18.41
CA PHE A 226 11.78 -7.77 -19.07
C PHE A 226 13.06 -7.01 -18.71
N PHE A 227 13.34 -6.84 -17.41
CA PHE A 227 14.52 -6.09 -16.96
C PHE A 227 15.84 -6.82 -17.28
N ASN A 228 15.87 -8.16 -17.21
CA ASN A 228 17.07 -8.92 -17.62
C ASN A 228 17.41 -8.70 -19.11
N ARG A 229 16.41 -8.59 -20.00
CA ARG A 229 16.64 -8.27 -21.42
C ARG A 229 17.25 -6.88 -21.64
N LEU A 230 17.02 -5.95 -20.71
CA LEU A 230 17.63 -4.62 -20.70
C LEU A 230 18.99 -4.58 -19.97
N GLY A 231 19.54 -5.74 -19.57
CA GLY A 231 20.83 -5.84 -18.92
C GLY A 231 20.82 -5.58 -17.41
N TYR A 232 19.65 -5.49 -16.78
CA TYR A 232 19.58 -5.32 -15.32
C TYR A 232 20.06 -6.56 -14.58
N HIS A 233 20.73 -6.34 -13.45
CA HIS A 233 20.94 -7.40 -12.46
C HIS A 233 19.73 -7.51 -11.57
N THR A 234 19.01 -8.64 -11.61
CA THR A 234 17.73 -8.82 -10.91
C THR A 234 17.76 -9.91 -9.86
N GLN A 235 17.02 -9.71 -8.77
CA GLN A 235 16.86 -10.67 -7.67
C GLN A 235 15.39 -10.70 -7.19
N ILE A 236 14.92 -11.88 -6.79
CA ILE A 236 13.59 -12.06 -6.18
C ILE A 236 13.79 -12.66 -4.79
N HIS A 237 13.41 -11.91 -3.76
CA HIS A 237 13.45 -12.36 -2.37
C HIS A 237 12.05 -12.79 -1.92
N PRO A 238 11.80 -14.09 -1.71
CA PRO A 238 10.54 -14.57 -1.16
C PRO A 238 10.39 -14.13 0.29
N LEU A 239 9.15 -13.92 0.72
CA LEU A 239 8.84 -13.59 2.12
C LEU A 239 8.37 -14.85 2.86
N ASN A 240 9.10 -15.27 3.89
CA ASN A 240 8.85 -16.53 4.63
C ASN A 240 7.41 -16.65 5.16
N ASN A 241 6.79 -15.53 5.56
CA ASN A 241 5.44 -15.51 6.12
C ASN A 241 4.35 -15.20 5.08
N MET A 242 4.71 -15.04 3.81
CA MET A 242 3.80 -14.71 2.71
C MET A 242 4.25 -15.40 1.41
N PRO A 243 3.92 -16.68 1.21
CA PRO A 243 4.46 -17.49 0.11
C PRO A 243 4.18 -16.91 -1.28
N ASN A 244 3.07 -16.16 -1.43
CA ASN A 244 2.68 -15.52 -2.69
C ASN A 244 3.20 -14.08 -2.86
N LYS A 245 4.06 -13.60 -1.94
CA LYS A 245 4.65 -12.26 -1.99
C LYS A 245 6.16 -12.33 -2.09
N CYS A 246 6.75 -11.28 -2.66
CA CYS A 246 8.20 -11.15 -2.78
C CYS A 246 8.62 -9.69 -2.80
N ILE A 247 9.90 -9.47 -2.55
CA ILE A 247 10.59 -8.24 -2.90
C ILE A 247 11.40 -8.53 -4.15
N PHE A 248 11.10 -7.82 -5.22
CA PHE A 248 11.85 -7.81 -6.45
C PHE A 248 12.83 -6.63 -6.43
N ILE A 249 14.07 -6.91 -6.75
CA ILE A 249 15.13 -5.92 -6.82
C ILE A 249 15.75 -5.99 -8.21
N ALA A 250 15.98 -4.83 -8.80
CA ALA A 250 16.72 -4.73 -10.05
C ALA A 250 17.68 -3.54 -10.01
N LYS A 251 18.91 -3.73 -10.45
CA LYS A 251 19.90 -2.68 -10.60
C LYS A 251 20.15 -2.45 -12.09
N LYS A 252 19.97 -1.21 -12.53
CA LYS A 252 20.25 -0.79 -13.92
C LYS A 252 21.75 -0.84 -14.18
N PRO A 253 22.18 -1.24 -15.37
CA PRO A 253 23.58 -1.18 -15.77
C PRO A 253 24.14 0.23 -15.73
#